data_338b7a84a727b855d45e9ccdb04650dd
#
_entry.id   338b7a84a727b855d45e9ccdb04650dd
#
_cell.length_a   1.000
_cell.length_b   1.000
_cell.length_c   1.000
_cell.angle_alpha   90.00
_cell.angle_beta   90.00
_cell.angle_gamma   90.00
#
_symmetry.space_group_name_H-M   'P 1'
#
loop_
_entity.id
_entity.type
_entity.pdbx_description
1 polymer ?
#
loop_
_entity_poly.entity_id
_entity_poly.type
_entity_poly.pdbx_seq_one_letter_code
_entity_poly.pdbx_strand_id
1 'polypeptide(L)'
;MIGLHDWFQTPPGQHVLAWERERFDAALADVFGYHALQLGLADIDALAANRMPHRWLAMGAPTVSAVTPEPAAEHTPGAAPAAEPGAARPPVPPQAPAAPRLALVADPTALPFAEASLDLVVLPHTLELSHDPHAALREVQRVLVHEGRVAIAG
;
A
#
# COMPACT_ATOMS: atom_id res chain seq x y z
N MET A 1 20.59 -10.61 11.46
CA MET A 1 19.90 -9.30 11.57
C MET A 1 18.42 -9.57 11.39
N ILE A 2 17.61 -9.32 12.41
CA ILE A 2 16.15 -9.51 12.32
C ILE A 2 15.60 -8.38 11.46
N GLY A 3 14.89 -8.70 10.39
CA GLY A 3 14.25 -7.70 9.55
C GLY A 3 13.13 -6.98 10.31
N LEU A 4 12.78 -5.76 9.90
CA LEU A 4 11.71 -4.99 10.54
C LEU A 4 10.36 -5.75 10.47
N HIS A 5 10.10 -6.42 9.37
CA HIS A 5 8.94 -7.30 9.21
C HIS A 5 8.92 -8.42 10.29
N ASP A 6 10.04 -9.13 10.46
CA ASP A 6 10.13 -10.21 11.47
C ASP A 6 9.99 -9.66 12.89
N TRP A 7 10.53 -8.48 13.14
CA TRP A 7 10.39 -7.83 14.44
C TRP A 7 8.92 -7.49 14.75
N PHE A 8 8.16 -7.02 13.78
CA PHE A 8 6.74 -6.75 13.94
C PHE A 8 5.89 -8.01 14.22
N GLN A 9 6.39 -9.20 13.95
CA GLN A 9 5.75 -10.46 14.35
C GLN A 9 5.95 -10.80 15.84
N THR A 10 6.85 -10.10 16.52
CA THR A 10 7.08 -10.29 17.96
C THR A 10 6.00 -9.57 18.80
N PRO A 11 5.73 -10.04 20.06
CA PRO A 11 4.75 -9.37 20.92
C PRO A 11 4.99 -7.86 21.11
N PRO A 12 6.24 -7.37 21.37
CA PRO A 12 6.47 -5.93 21.44
C PRO A 12 6.27 -5.23 20.10
N GLY A 13 6.66 -5.86 18.99
CA GLY A 13 6.45 -5.32 17.64
C GLY A 13 4.97 -5.17 17.30
N GLN A 14 4.16 -6.13 17.67
CA GLN A 14 2.70 -6.07 17.47
C GLN A 14 2.05 -4.96 18.30
N HIS A 15 2.56 -4.69 19.49
CA HIS A 15 2.08 -3.59 20.30
C HIS A 15 2.38 -2.22 19.65
N VAL A 16 3.58 -2.07 19.09
CA VAL A 16 3.97 -0.86 18.34
C VAL A 16 3.12 -0.70 17.09
N LEU A 17 2.92 -1.77 16.32
CA LEU A 17 2.05 -1.75 15.13
C LEU A 17 0.62 -1.29 15.46
N ALA A 18 0.05 -1.80 16.55
CA ALA A 18 -1.30 -1.41 16.97
C ALA A 18 -1.36 0.07 17.35
N TRP A 19 -0.35 0.56 18.07
CA TRP A 19 -0.22 1.96 18.45
C TRP A 19 -0.04 2.88 17.24
N GLU A 20 0.79 2.50 16.28
CA GLU A 20 1.01 3.28 15.05
C GLU A 20 -0.25 3.33 14.19
N ARG A 21 -0.96 2.22 14.02
CA ARG A 21 -2.25 2.18 13.33
C ARG A 21 -3.24 3.16 13.94
N GLU A 22 -3.37 3.15 15.26
CA GLU A 22 -4.26 4.08 15.97
C GLU A 22 -3.87 5.54 15.72
N ARG A 23 -2.54 5.83 15.65
CA ARG A 23 -2.05 7.18 15.34
C ARG A 23 -2.33 7.59 13.90
N PHE A 24 -2.12 6.71 12.94
CA PHE A 24 -2.47 6.96 11.54
C PHE A 24 -3.97 7.13 11.38
N ASP A 25 -4.78 6.28 11.99
CA ASP A 25 -6.24 6.37 11.94
C ASP A 25 -6.72 7.73 12.47
N ALA A 26 -6.21 8.18 13.60
CA ALA A 26 -6.54 9.47 14.17
C ALA A 26 -6.08 10.66 13.31
N ALA A 27 -4.88 10.57 12.72
CA ALA A 27 -4.31 11.64 11.91
C ALA A 27 -4.93 11.74 10.52
N LEU A 28 -5.38 10.62 9.94
CA LEU A 28 -5.81 10.54 8.55
C LEU A 28 -7.32 10.42 8.36
N ALA A 29 -8.10 10.24 9.44
CA ALA A 29 -9.55 10.13 9.38
C ALA A 29 -10.22 11.35 8.72
N ASP A 30 -9.68 12.53 8.99
CA ASP A 30 -10.19 13.82 8.51
C ASP A 30 -9.46 14.35 7.28
N VAL A 31 -8.57 13.57 6.70
CA VAL A 31 -7.89 13.94 5.44
C VAL A 31 -8.75 13.51 4.26
N PHE A 32 -9.20 14.49 3.50
CA PHE A 32 -10.07 14.29 2.34
C PHE A 32 -9.30 14.50 1.04
N GLY A 33 -9.73 13.83 0.00
CA GLY A 33 -9.21 13.87 -1.35
C GLY A 33 -9.72 12.70 -2.16
N TYR A 34 -9.08 12.44 -3.27
CA TYR A 34 -9.45 11.34 -4.17
C TYR A 34 -8.41 10.23 -4.18
N HIS A 35 -7.13 10.58 -4.03
CA HIS A 35 -6.01 9.69 -4.27
C HIS A 35 -5.05 9.67 -3.08
N ALA A 36 -4.95 8.51 -2.42
CA ALA A 36 -4.02 8.27 -1.33
C ALA A 36 -3.05 7.13 -1.68
N LEU A 37 -1.79 7.32 -1.35
CA LEU A 37 -0.74 6.33 -1.54
C LEU A 37 -0.06 6.03 -0.21
N GLN A 38 0.05 4.76 0.15
CA GLN A 38 0.96 4.29 1.17
C GLN A 38 2.21 3.72 0.52
N LEU A 39 3.38 4.18 0.94
CA LEU A 39 4.68 3.68 0.51
C LEU A 39 5.31 2.85 1.63
N GLY A 40 5.78 1.65 1.34
CA GLY A 40 6.57 0.85 2.26
C GLY A 40 5.78 -0.27 2.91
N LEU A 41 5.92 -0.44 4.21
CA LEU A 41 5.44 -1.60 4.95
C LEU A 41 3.96 -1.92 4.76
N ALA A 42 3.69 -3.14 4.27
CA ALA A 42 2.34 -3.68 4.17
C ALA A 42 1.77 -4.13 5.52
N ASP A 43 2.63 -4.34 6.51
CA ASP A 43 2.24 -4.75 7.86
C ASP A 43 1.41 -3.68 8.58
N ILE A 44 1.58 -2.42 8.21
CA ILE A 44 0.81 -1.30 8.70
C ILE A 44 -0.20 -0.93 7.62
N ASP A 45 -1.50 -1.08 7.90
CA ASP A 45 -2.55 -0.50 7.08
C ASP A 45 -2.83 0.93 7.56
N ALA A 46 -1.98 1.86 7.15
CA ALA A 46 -2.06 3.26 7.57
C ALA A 46 -3.23 4.01 6.93
N LEU A 47 -3.84 3.46 5.88
CA LEU A 47 -4.98 4.04 5.18
C LEU A 47 -6.31 3.40 5.57
N ALA A 48 -6.36 2.53 6.59
CA ALA A 48 -7.55 1.79 6.97
C ALA A 48 -8.74 2.71 7.30
N ALA A 49 -8.53 3.74 8.11
CA ALA A 49 -9.55 4.70 8.50
C ALA A 49 -9.77 5.83 7.47
N ASN A 50 -8.91 5.96 6.48
CA ASN A 50 -9.03 7.00 5.47
C ASN A 50 -10.15 6.67 4.47
N ARG A 51 -10.94 7.68 4.10
CA ARG A 51 -12.15 7.52 3.27
C ARG A 51 -11.96 7.87 1.80
N MET A 52 -10.74 8.10 1.35
CA MET A 52 -10.47 8.39 -0.07
C MET A 52 -10.85 7.19 -0.95
N PRO A 53 -11.50 7.42 -2.10
CA PRO A 53 -11.97 6.34 -2.96
C PRO A 53 -10.84 5.54 -3.61
N HIS A 54 -9.72 6.19 -3.92
CA HIS A 54 -8.57 5.56 -4.54
C HIS A 54 -7.40 5.49 -3.56
N ARG A 55 -7.11 4.27 -3.11
CA ARG A 55 -6.02 4.00 -2.17
C ARG A 55 -5.09 2.95 -2.75
N TRP A 56 -3.80 3.25 -2.78
CA TRP A 56 -2.76 2.35 -3.28
C TRP A 56 -1.75 2.04 -2.19
N LEU A 57 -1.22 0.84 -2.24
CA LEU A 57 -0.07 0.41 -1.48
C LEU A 57 1.08 0.16 -2.45
N ALA A 58 2.15 0.94 -2.36
CA ALA A 58 3.39 0.69 -3.09
C ALA A 58 4.43 0.11 -2.15
N MET A 59 4.94 -1.04 -2.50
CA MET A 59 6.05 -1.69 -1.81
C MET A 59 7.32 -1.55 -2.64
N GLY A 60 8.45 -1.32 -2.00
CA GLY A 60 9.74 -1.42 -2.65
C GLY A 60 9.91 -2.81 -3.26
N ALA A 61 10.54 -2.87 -4.44
CA ALA A 61 10.90 -4.16 -5.01
C ALA A 61 11.74 -4.92 -3.96
N PRO A 62 11.39 -6.17 -3.63
CA PRO A 62 12.29 -6.99 -2.85
C PRO A 62 13.59 -7.05 -3.64
N THR A 63 14.72 -6.87 -2.98
CA THR A 63 16.04 -7.13 -3.57
C THR A 63 16.11 -8.62 -3.88
N VAL A 64 15.53 -9.03 -4.98
CA VAL A 64 15.69 -10.36 -5.52
C VAL A 64 17.11 -10.45 -6.08
N SER A 65 17.97 -11.07 -5.28
CA SER A 65 19.13 -11.75 -5.85
C SER A 65 18.62 -12.58 -7.01
N ALA A 66 19.13 -12.31 -8.20
CA ALA A 66 18.67 -12.82 -9.48
C ALA A 66 18.22 -14.29 -9.44
N VAL A 67 16.91 -14.51 -9.45
CA VAL A 67 16.34 -15.78 -9.87
C VAL A 67 15.97 -15.61 -11.34
N THR A 68 16.67 -16.31 -12.19
CA THR A 68 16.42 -16.43 -13.62
C THR A 68 14.95 -16.77 -13.85
N PRO A 69 14.22 -16.04 -14.70
CA PRO A 69 12.86 -16.42 -15.04
C PRO A 69 12.89 -17.68 -15.91
N GLU A 70 12.30 -18.73 -15.37
CA GLU A 70 11.97 -19.93 -16.13
C GLU A 70 10.81 -19.60 -17.11
N PRO A 71 10.85 -20.05 -18.36
CA PRO A 71 9.85 -19.67 -19.34
C PRO A 71 8.48 -20.26 -18.99
N ALA A 72 7.48 -19.40 -18.93
CA ALA A 72 6.10 -19.75 -18.69
C ALA A 72 5.58 -20.73 -19.76
N ALA A 73 5.06 -21.86 -19.31
CA ALA A 73 4.35 -22.80 -20.14
C ALA A 73 3.04 -22.17 -20.66
N GLU A 74 2.83 -22.29 -21.95
CA GLU A 74 1.64 -21.88 -22.67
C GLU A 74 0.38 -22.50 -22.08
N HIS A 75 -0.57 -21.67 -21.61
CA HIS A 75 -1.91 -22.11 -21.29
C HIS A 75 -2.85 -21.84 -22.45
N THR A 76 -3.29 -22.92 -23.07
CA THR A 76 -4.35 -22.98 -24.06
C THR A 76 -5.69 -22.51 -23.44
N PRO A 77 -6.49 -21.69 -24.12
CA PRO A 77 -7.80 -21.31 -23.62
C PRO A 77 -8.80 -22.42 -23.81
N GLY A 78 -9.18 -23.06 -22.72
CA GLY A 78 -10.27 -24.02 -22.66
C GLY A 78 -11.61 -23.33 -22.43
N ALA A 79 -12.61 -23.76 -23.17
CA ALA A 79 -13.95 -23.24 -23.30
C ALA A 79 -14.69 -23.03 -21.96
N ALA A 80 -15.45 -21.92 -21.90
CA ALA A 80 -16.41 -21.62 -20.83
C ALA A 80 -17.61 -22.57 -20.87
N PRO A 81 -18.10 -23.08 -19.71
CA PRO A 81 -19.44 -23.65 -19.60
C PRO A 81 -20.47 -22.54 -19.30
N ALA A 82 -21.64 -22.72 -19.90
CA ALA A 82 -22.79 -21.81 -19.88
C ALA A 82 -23.33 -21.56 -18.46
N ALA A 83 -23.79 -20.33 -18.25
CA ALA A 83 -24.48 -19.88 -17.04
C ALA A 83 -25.85 -20.56 -16.90
N GLU A 84 -26.09 -21.17 -15.74
CA GLU A 84 -27.42 -21.55 -15.28
C GLU A 84 -28.07 -20.33 -14.55
N PRO A 85 -29.33 -19.97 -14.82
CA PRO A 85 -30.00 -18.93 -14.08
C PRO A 85 -30.75 -19.49 -12.88
N GLY A 86 -30.42 -19.07 -11.67
CA GLY A 86 -31.26 -19.32 -10.50
C GLY A 86 -30.55 -19.81 -9.25
N ALA A 87 -29.70 -18.98 -8.66
CA ALA A 87 -29.33 -19.16 -7.27
C ALA A 87 -29.38 -17.81 -6.54
N ALA A 88 -30.22 -17.74 -5.51
CA ALA A 88 -30.33 -16.58 -4.64
C ALA A 88 -28.94 -16.22 -4.07
N ARG A 89 -28.53 -14.98 -4.29
CA ARG A 89 -27.27 -14.44 -3.79
C ARG A 89 -27.31 -14.45 -2.26
N PRO A 90 -26.37 -15.13 -1.58
CA PRO A 90 -26.30 -15.08 -0.13
C PRO A 90 -26.08 -13.63 0.34
N PRO A 91 -26.60 -13.24 1.52
CA PRO A 91 -26.40 -11.90 2.05
C PRO A 91 -24.91 -11.63 2.20
N VAL A 92 -24.45 -10.55 1.60
CA VAL A 92 -23.07 -10.07 1.73
C VAL A 92 -22.86 -9.68 3.18
N PRO A 93 -21.90 -10.30 3.92
CA PRO A 93 -21.59 -9.86 5.27
C PRO A 93 -21.10 -8.40 5.23
N PRO A 94 -21.31 -7.62 6.30
CA PRO A 94 -20.83 -6.23 6.36
C PRO A 94 -19.32 -6.24 6.09
N GLN A 95 -18.93 -5.59 5.00
CA GLN A 95 -17.55 -5.55 4.57
C GLN A 95 -16.74 -4.81 5.64
N ALA A 96 -15.76 -5.51 6.20
CA ALA A 96 -14.67 -4.88 6.93
C ALA A 96 -14.07 -3.74 6.08
N PRO A 97 -13.57 -2.65 6.69
CA PRO A 97 -12.97 -1.53 5.94
C PRO A 97 -11.95 -2.09 4.95
N ALA A 98 -12.19 -1.81 3.69
CA ALA A 98 -11.44 -2.43 2.60
C ALA A 98 -9.97 -2.00 2.70
N ALA A 99 -9.08 -2.96 2.86
CA ALA A 99 -7.65 -2.80 2.67
C ALA A 99 -7.34 -2.03 1.36
N PRO A 100 -6.21 -1.33 1.25
CA PRO A 100 -5.82 -0.66 0.01
C PRO A 100 -5.94 -1.64 -1.16
N ARG A 101 -6.78 -1.31 -2.11
CA ARG A 101 -7.28 -2.28 -3.09
C ARG A 101 -6.28 -2.61 -4.20
N LEU A 102 -5.20 -1.85 -4.30
CA LEU A 102 -4.20 -2.05 -5.34
C LEU A 102 -2.80 -1.99 -4.73
N ALA A 103 -2.16 -3.15 -4.64
CA ALA A 103 -0.74 -3.23 -4.33
C ALA A 103 0.07 -3.13 -5.62
N LEU A 104 1.06 -2.26 -5.63
CA LEU A 104 2.01 -2.15 -6.72
C LEU A 104 3.44 -2.23 -6.19
N VAL A 105 4.36 -2.66 -7.03
CA VAL A 105 5.79 -2.62 -6.73
C VAL A 105 6.35 -1.37 -7.39
N ALA A 106 6.89 -0.46 -6.59
CA ALA A 106 7.47 0.78 -7.08
C ALA A 106 8.70 1.17 -6.25
N ASP A 107 9.67 1.78 -6.94
CA ASP A 107 10.80 2.41 -6.28
C ASP A 107 10.31 3.73 -5.62
N PRO A 108 10.55 3.95 -4.32
CA PRO A 108 10.20 5.21 -3.69
C PRO A 108 10.83 6.45 -4.34
N THR A 109 11.95 6.27 -5.07
CA THR A 109 12.66 7.33 -5.77
C THR A 109 12.18 7.56 -7.20
N ALA A 110 11.25 6.70 -7.70
CA ALA A 110 10.71 6.75 -9.06
C ALA A 110 9.27 6.24 -9.08
N LEU A 111 8.34 7.04 -8.58
CA LEU A 111 6.94 6.67 -8.46
C LEU A 111 6.21 6.71 -9.80
N PRO A 112 5.41 5.70 -10.17
CA PRO A 112 4.69 5.63 -11.43
C PRO A 112 3.39 6.47 -11.41
N PHE A 113 3.47 7.64 -10.82
CA PHE A 113 2.35 8.59 -10.75
C PHE A 113 2.72 9.90 -11.44
N ALA A 114 1.73 10.55 -12.03
CA ALA A 114 1.92 11.86 -12.63
C ALA A 114 2.25 12.92 -11.55
N GLU A 115 2.86 14.01 -11.98
CA GLU A 115 3.06 15.18 -11.14
C GLU A 115 1.71 15.73 -10.63
N ALA A 116 1.65 16.14 -9.38
CA ALA A 116 0.47 16.71 -8.74
C ALA A 116 -0.81 15.85 -8.92
N SER A 117 -0.69 14.53 -8.69
CA SER A 117 -1.80 13.58 -8.86
C SER A 117 -2.32 12.96 -7.57
N LEU A 118 -1.59 13.07 -6.46
CA LEU A 118 -1.94 12.47 -5.17
C LEU A 118 -2.27 13.54 -4.12
N ASP A 119 -3.35 13.31 -3.38
CA ASP A 119 -3.78 14.19 -2.29
C ASP A 119 -3.11 13.84 -0.96
N LEU A 120 -2.76 12.57 -0.77
CA LEU A 120 -2.14 12.05 0.45
C LEU A 120 -1.07 11.01 0.13
N VAL A 121 0.08 11.14 0.74
CA VAL A 121 1.12 10.10 0.76
C VAL A 121 1.49 9.77 2.20
N VAL A 122 1.52 8.48 2.53
CA VAL A 122 1.87 7.96 3.85
C VAL A 122 3.13 7.12 3.75
N LEU A 123 4.09 7.40 4.62
CA LEU A 123 5.42 6.81 4.63
C LEU A 123 5.69 6.11 5.96
N PRO A 124 5.09 4.93 6.24
CA PRO A 124 5.41 4.18 7.45
C PRO A 124 6.78 3.53 7.29
N HIS A 125 7.77 3.95 8.08
CA HIS A 125 9.16 3.44 8.09
C HIS A 125 9.86 3.41 6.73
N THR A 126 9.32 4.11 5.75
CA THR A 126 9.83 4.08 4.37
C THR A 126 11.19 4.76 4.25
N LEU A 127 11.38 5.88 4.94
CA LEU A 127 12.59 6.68 4.82
C LEU A 127 13.80 6.00 5.44
N GLU A 128 13.63 5.30 6.56
CA GLU A 128 14.72 4.55 7.21
C GLU A 128 15.12 3.29 6.42
N LEU A 129 14.20 2.75 5.65
CA LEU A 129 14.44 1.58 4.79
C LEU A 129 14.88 1.99 3.37
N SER A 130 14.75 3.26 3.02
CA SER A 130 15.09 3.77 1.69
C SER A 130 16.60 3.93 1.53
N HIS A 131 17.08 3.56 0.35
CA HIS A 131 18.49 3.75 -0.04
C HIS A 131 18.86 5.23 -0.19
N ASP A 132 17.91 6.04 -0.68
CA ASP A 132 18.03 7.50 -0.82
C ASP A 132 16.73 8.17 -0.34
N PRO A 133 16.63 8.49 0.96
CA PRO A 133 15.45 9.13 1.52
C PRO A 133 15.20 10.53 0.94
N HIS A 134 16.24 11.25 0.51
CA HIS A 134 16.09 12.57 -0.09
C HIS A 134 15.48 12.48 -1.50
N ALA A 135 15.88 11.50 -2.29
CA ALA A 135 15.27 11.25 -3.59
C ALA A 135 13.81 10.81 -3.43
N ALA A 136 13.52 9.94 -2.46
CA ALA A 136 12.16 9.52 -2.15
C ALA A 136 11.26 10.72 -1.77
N LEU A 137 11.74 11.62 -0.93
CA LEU A 137 10.98 12.83 -0.57
C LEU A 137 10.76 13.79 -1.74
N ARG A 138 11.72 13.91 -2.65
CA ARG A 138 11.55 14.71 -3.89
C ARG A 138 10.48 14.11 -4.80
N GLU A 139 10.45 12.78 -4.93
CA GLU A 139 9.39 12.09 -5.68
C GLU A 139 8.02 12.26 -5.02
N VAL A 140 7.93 12.13 -3.72
CA VAL A 140 6.71 12.41 -2.97
C VAL A 140 6.22 13.84 -3.22
N GLN A 141 7.13 14.81 -3.15
CA GLN A 141 6.80 16.22 -3.45
C GLN A 141 6.32 16.41 -4.90
N ARG A 142 6.93 15.71 -5.85
CA ARG A 142 6.53 15.78 -7.27
C ARG A 142 5.11 15.29 -7.50
N VAL A 143 4.74 14.16 -6.90
CA VAL A 143 3.44 13.52 -7.11
C VAL A 143 2.31 14.14 -6.30
N LEU A 144 2.62 14.86 -5.21
CA LEU A 144 1.62 15.54 -4.38
C LEU A 144 1.03 16.76 -5.09
N VAL A 145 -0.28 16.93 -4.96
CA VAL A 145 -0.95 18.20 -5.32
C VAL A 145 -0.48 19.34 -4.43
N HIS A 146 -0.72 20.57 -4.84
CA HIS A 146 -0.23 21.77 -4.16
C HIS A 146 -0.61 21.86 -2.66
N GLU A 147 -1.76 21.34 -2.28
CA GLU A 147 -2.22 21.25 -0.88
C GLU A 147 -2.23 19.81 -0.35
N GLY A 148 -1.52 18.93 -1.02
CA GLY A 148 -1.40 17.52 -0.63
C GLY A 148 -0.74 17.36 0.73
N ARG A 149 -1.07 16.26 1.41
CA ARG A 149 -0.55 15.95 2.75
C ARG A 149 0.39 14.78 2.72
N VAL A 150 1.37 14.83 3.61
CA VAL A 150 2.31 13.73 3.86
C VAL A 150 2.22 13.36 5.34
N ALA A 151 2.15 12.05 5.62
CA ALA A 151 2.28 11.50 6.95
C ALA A 151 3.49 10.56 6.99
N ILE A 152 4.38 10.77 7.93
CA ILE A 152 5.64 10.02 8.07
C ILE A 152 5.68 9.43 9.47
N ALA A 153 6.03 8.14 9.57
CA ALA A 153 6.43 7.48 10.79
C ALA A 153 7.80 6.81 10.59
N GLY A 154 8.64 6.88 11.63
CA GLY A 154 9.97 6.32 11.67
C GLY A 154 10.60 6.48 13.04
#